data_b355e0cc37ffb394417839a1858fefea
#
_entry.id   b355e0cc37ffb394417839a1858fefea
#
_cell.length_a   1.000
_cell.length_b   1.000
_cell.length_c   1.000
_cell.angle_alpha   90.00
_cell.angle_beta   90.00
_cell.angle_gamma   90.00
#
_symmetry.space_group_name_H-M   'P 1'
#
loop_
_entity.id
_entity.type
_entity.pdbx_description
1 polymer ?
#
loop_
_entity_poly.entity_id
_entity_poly.type
_entity_poly.pdbx_seq_one_letter_code
_entity_poly.pdbx_strand_id
1 'polypeptide(L)'
;MSSTKPWVKFTQEYNKGKFSYYKKTYKNHDYYVVINHLFVLCGYVEDTISKPKDGYFFDPYEHDLDVHGGISYDGKAYFKPSDKRHFIGFDCGHACDKVPKLDFGYNQPWRGKQYVERNCRKLINQLIKLKEEQ
;
A
#
# COMPACT_ATOMS: atom_id res chain seq x y z
N MET A 1 6.74 -8.54 31.25
CA MET A 1 5.66 -8.69 30.28
C MET A 1 6.15 -8.35 28.90
N SER A 2 6.08 -9.28 27.99
CA SER A 2 6.48 -9.01 26.64
C SER A 2 5.42 -8.16 25.94
N SER A 3 5.84 -7.07 25.35
CA SER A 3 4.95 -6.28 24.51
C SER A 3 4.81 -6.99 23.16
N THR A 4 3.58 -7.22 22.74
CA THR A 4 3.30 -7.75 21.42
C THR A 4 3.58 -6.65 20.40
N LYS A 5 4.46 -6.94 19.46
CA LYS A 5 4.76 -5.99 18.39
C LYS A 5 3.56 -5.84 17.47
N PRO A 6 3.27 -4.63 16.95
CA PRO A 6 2.02 -4.41 16.21
C PRO A 6 1.88 -5.23 14.93
N TRP A 7 2.98 -5.69 14.36
CA TRP A 7 2.94 -6.49 13.13
C TRP A 7 2.77 -7.99 13.37
N VAL A 8 2.79 -8.46 14.62
CA VAL A 8 2.81 -9.90 14.92
C VAL A 8 1.57 -10.61 14.39
N LYS A 9 0.39 -10.00 14.53
CA LYS A 9 -0.85 -10.57 14.02
C LYS A 9 -0.76 -10.84 12.51
N PHE A 10 -0.23 -9.90 11.77
CA PHE A 10 -0.09 -10.01 10.32
C PHE A 10 0.96 -11.04 9.93
N THR A 11 2.08 -11.06 10.65
CA THR A 11 3.15 -12.02 10.35
C THR A 11 2.68 -13.45 10.57
N GLN A 12 1.87 -13.69 11.58
CA GLN A 12 1.30 -15.02 11.83
C GLN A 12 0.42 -15.47 10.67
N GLU A 13 -0.44 -14.61 10.16
CA GLU A 13 -1.30 -14.91 9.02
C GLU A 13 -0.47 -15.18 7.75
N TYR A 14 0.54 -14.36 7.52
CA TYR A 14 1.44 -14.53 6.38
C TYR A 14 2.16 -15.87 6.42
N ASN A 15 2.69 -16.24 7.59
CA ASN A 15 3.44 -17.50 7.76
C ASN A 15 2.57 -18.74 7.61
N LYS A 16 1.26 -18.61 7.78
CA LYS A 16 0.31 -19.70 7.55
C LYS A 16 -0.08 -19.86 6.08
N GLY A 17 0.58 -19.10 5.19
CA GLY A 17 0.28 -19.12 3.77
C GLY A 17 -0.99 -18.39 3.37
N LYS A 18 -1.62 -17.69 4.31
CA LYS A 18 -2.77 -16.86 4.01
C LYS A 18 -2.26 -15.48 3.58
N PHE A 19 -2.71 -15.05 2.42
CA PHE A 19 -2.38 -13.72 1.95
C PHE A 19 -3.15 -12.72 2.79
N SER A 20 -2.44 -11.99 3.65
CA SER A 20 -3.08 -11.08 4.58
C SER A 20 -3.36 -9.76 3.90
N TYR A 21 -4.59 -9.59 3.43
CA TYR A 21 -5.05 -8.32 2.87
C TYR A 21 -6.52 -8.12 3.21
N TYR A 22 -6.98 -6.88 3.11
CA TYR A 22 -8.41 -6.57 3.20
C TYR A 22 -8.75 -5.40 2.28
N LYS A 23 -10.01 -5.34 1.88
CA LYS A 23 -10.53 -4.30 0.99
C LYS A 23 -11.46 -3.37 1.75
N LYS A 24 -11.36 -2.09 1.46
CA LYS A 24 -12.30 -1.06 1.91
C LYS A 24 -12.68 -0.17 0.74
N THR A 25 -13.72 0.63 0.94
CA THR A 25 -14.21 1.57 -0.07
C THR A 25 -14.30 2.97 0.55
N TYR A 26 -13.86 3.95 -0.22
CA TYR A 26 -13.91 5.35 0.19
C TYR A 26 -14.30 6.20 -1.03
N LYS A 27 -15.39 6.95 -0.90
CA LYS A 27 -15.91 7.80 -2.00
C LYS A 27 -16.03 7.02 -3.32
N ASN A 28 -16.58 5.81 -3.23
CA ASN A 28 -16.78 4.88 -4.37
C ASN A 28 -15.48 4.37 -5.01
N HIS A 29 -14.34 4.54 -4.34
CA HIS A 29 -13.07 3.98 -4.77
C HIS A 29 -12.67 2.86 -3.82
N ASP A 30 -12.39 1.69 -4.38
CA ASP A 30 -11.91 0.57 -3.59
C ASP A 30 -10.41 0.70 -3.36
N TYR A 31 -9.98 0.26 -2.18
CA TYR A 31 -8.56 0.17 -1.88
C TYR A 31 -8.28 -1.06 -1.04
N TYR A 32 -7.06 -1.56 -1.15
CA TYR A 32 -6.57 -2.71 -0.41
C TYR A 32 -5.43 -2.31 0.52
N VAL A 33 -5.40 -2.94 1.69
CA VAL A 33 -4.24 -2.90 2.58
C VAL A 33 -3.68 -4.30 2.63
N VAL A 34 -2.39 -4.43 2.32
CA VAL A 34 -1.74 -5.73 2.12
C VAL A 34 -0.46 -5.77 2.94
N ILE A 35 -0.18 -6.89 3.59
CA ILE A 35 1.13 -7.11 4.20
C ILE A 35 2.05 -7.80 3.18
N ASN A 36 3.27 -7.32 3.05
CA ASN A 36 4.24 -7.92 2.13
C ASN A 36 5.21 -8.87 2.85
N HIS A 37 6.13 -9.45 2.09
CA HIS A 37 7.10 -10.42 2.60
C HIS A 37 8.12 -9.82 3.59
N LEU A 38 8.23 -8.51 3.66
CA LEU A 38 9.08 -7.82 4.64
C LEU A 38 8.32 -7.45 5.93
N PHE A 39 7.04 -7.85 5.99
CA PHE A 39 6.12 -7.59 7.11
C PHE A 39 5.86 -6.09 7.32
N VAL A 40 5.82 -5.35 6.22
CA VAL A 40 5.31 -3.98 6.22
C VAL A 40 3.99 -3.92 5.47
N LEU A 41 3.15 -2.96 5.83
CA LEU A 41 1.87 -2.77 5.17
C LEU A 41 2.05 -1.92 3.92
N CYS A 42 1.26 -2.25 2.91
CA CYS A 42 1.21 -1.53 1.64
C CYS A 42 -0.23 -1.15 1.36
N GLY A 43 -0.44 -0.02 0.68
CA GLY A 43 -1.76 0.41 0.25
C GLY A 43 -1.86 0.41 -1.26
N TYR A 44 -3.00 -0.04 -1.78
CA TYR A 44 -3.28 -0.08 -3.23
C TYR A 44 -4.64 0.53 -3.48
N VAL A 45 -4.69 1.53 -4.33
CA VAL A 45 -5.89 2.32 -4.62
C VAL A 45 -6.25 2.16 -6.08
N GLU A 46 -7.54 1.94 -6.36
CA GLU A 46 -8.01 1.85 -7.74
C GLU A 46 -7.75 3.16 -8.49
N ASP A 47 -7.09 3.07 -9.63
CA ASP A 47 -6.82 4.21 -10.49
C ASP A 47 -7.66 4.09 -11.77
N THR A 48 -8.62 5.01 -11.94
CA THR A 48 -9.50 5.06 -13.10
C THR A 48 -9.08 6.12 -14.11
N ILE A 49 -7.93 6.77 -13.89
CA ILE A 49 -7.49 7.92 -14.68
C ILE A 49 -6.40 7.53 -15.67
N SER A 50 -5.42 6.76 -15.19
CA SER A 50 -4.20 6.44 -15.94
C SER A 50 -4.27 5.05 -16.55
N LYS A 51 -3.49 4.81 -17.61
CA LYS A 51 -3.36 3.47 -18.18
C LYS A 51 -2.47 2.61 -17.30
N PRO A 52 -2.84 1.32 -17.10
CA PRO A 52 -2.02 0.43 -16.30
C PRO A 52 -0.66 0.15 -16.93
N LYS A 53 0.36 0.04 -16.07
CA LYS A 53 1.69 -0.43 -16.41
C LYS A 53 1.88 -1.82 -15.81
N ASP A 54 3.02 -2.46 -16.10
CA ASP A 54 3.24 -3.85 -15.73
C ASP A 54 3.83 -4.05 -14.33
N GLY A 55 3.65 -3.08 -13.44
CA GLY A 55 4.01 -3.24 -12.03
C GLY A 55 5.47 -3.05 -11.67
N TYR A 56 6.33 -2.76 -12.63
CA TYR A 56 7.73 -2.45 -12.39
C TYR A 56 8.04 -1.03 -12.79
N PHE A 57 8.84 -0.35 -11.97
CA PHE A 57 9.07 1.06 -12.12
C PHE A 57 10.49 1.36 -12.46
N PHE A 58 10.71 1.66 -13.71
CA PHE A 58 11.83 2.47 -14.11
C PHE A 58 11.36 3.88 -14.44
N ASP A 59 10.05 4.03 -14.68
CA ASP A 59 9.44 5.32 -14.96
C ASP A 59 8.53 5.74 -13.82
N PRO A 60 8.58 7.00 -13.39
CA PRO A 60 7.67 7.47 -12.35
C PRO A 60 6.23 7.44 -12.84
N TYR A 61 5.31 7.34 -11.89
CA TYR A 61 3.89 7.46 -12.18
C TYR A 61 3.63 8.81 -12.85
N GLU A 62 2.74 8.81 -13.86
CA GLU A 62 2.52 9.99 -14.72
C GLU A 62 1.96 11.21 -13.99
N HIS A 63 1.34 11.02 -12.83
CA HIS A 63 0.82 12.10 -12.02
C HIS A 63 1.64 12.25 -10.74
N ASP A 64 1.87 13.51 -10.33
CA ASP A 64 2.59 13.81 -9.10
C ASP A 64 1.62 13.77 -7.93
N LEU A 65 1.58 12.63 -7.25
CA LEU A 65 0.69 12.41 -6.11
C LEU A 65 1.48 12.30 -4.82
N ASP A 66 0.93 12.89 -3.76
CA ASP A 66 1.55 12.93 -2.44
C ASP A 66 1.05 11.78 -1.59
N VAL A 67 1.94 10.85 -1.29
CA VAL A 67 1.66 9.70 -0.42
C VAL A 67 2.95 9.26 0.24
N HIS A 68 2.84 8.53 1.35
CA HIS A 68 4.00 8.02 2.09
C HIS A 68 4.99 7.31 1.17
N GLY A 69 6.21 7.83 1.08
CA GLY A 69 7.28 7.24 0.26
C GLY A 69 7.09 7.37 -1.25
N GLY A 70 6.03 7.99 -1.71
CA GLY A 70 5.70 8.09 -3.14
C GLY A 70 5.02 6.85 -3.68
N ILE A 71 4.57 6.93 -4.94
CA ILE A 71 3.96 5.79 -5.63
C ILE A 71 5.07 4.79 -5.98
N SER A 72 4.93 3.56 -5.52
CA SER A 72 5.91 2.50 -5.75
C SER A 72 5.33 1.30 -6.50
N TYR A 73 4.06 1.34 -6.88
CA TYR A 73 3.42 0.27 -7.63
C TYR A 73 2.38 0.86 -8.60
N ASP A 74 2.32 0.27 -9.80
CA ASP A 74 1.37 0.66 -10.84
C ASP A 74 1.05 -0.59 -11.67
N GLY A 75 -0.14 -1.15 -11.49
CA GLY A 75 -0.50 -2.38 -12.19
C GLY A 75 -1.76 -3.03 -11.64
N LYS A 76 -1.91 -4.31 -11.90
CA LYS A 76 -3.03 -5.11 -11.39
C LYS A 76 -2.76 -5.54 -9.97
N ALA A 77 -3.82 -5.96 -9.26
CA ALA A 77 -3.70 -6.47 -7.89
C ALA A 77 -3.05 -7.85 -7.89
N TYR A 78 -1.73 -7.91 -7.75
CA TYR A 78 -0.98 -9.17 -7.76
C TYR A 78 -1.38 -10.09 -6.60
N PHE A 79 -1.86 -9.51 -5.50
CA PHE A 79 -2.31 -10.24 -4.31
C PHE A 79 -3.72 -10.81 -4.46
N LYS A 80 -4.45 -10.41 -5.50
CA LYS A 80 -5.80 -10.91 -5.80
C LYS A 80 -5.99 -10.99 -7.31
N PRO A 81 -5.54 -12.08 -7.95
CA PRO A 81 -5.56 -12.19 -9.41
C PRO A 81 -6.94 -12.08 -10.05
N SER A 82 -8.02 -12.35 -9.29
CA SER A 82 -9.39 -12.20 -9.78
C SER A 82 -9.79 -10.73 -9.98
N ASP A 83 -9.07 -9.80 -9.35
CA ASP A 83 -9.33 -8.38 -9.53
C ASP A 83 -8.47 -7.84 -10.67
N LYS A 84 -9.11 -7.55 -11.80
CA LYS A 84 -8.43 -7.14 -13.03
C LYS A 84 -8.25 -5.63 -13.17
N ARG A 85 -8.71 -4.87 -12.17
CA ARG A 85 -8.66 -3.41 -12.23
C ARG A 85 -7.22 -2.90 -12.10
N HIS A 86 -7.03 -1.64 -12.47
CA HIS A 86 -5.76 -0.95 -12.35
C HIS A 86 -5.64 -0.34 -10.96
N PHE A 87 -4.53 -0.60 -10.30
CA PHE A 87 -4.21 -0.05 -8.98
C PHE A 87 -2.88 0.66 -9.00
N ILE A 88 -2.78 1.72 -8.20
CA ILE A 88 -1.50 2.33 -7.84
C ILE A 88 -1.30 2.12 -6.35
N GLY A 89 -0.06 2.03 -5.93
CA GLY A 89 0.23 1.68 -4.55
C GLY A 89 1.49 2.30 -4.00
N PHE A 90 1.62 2.17 -2.70
CA PHE A 90 2.77 2.61 -1.92
C PHE A 90 3.06 1.58 -0.84
N ASP A 91 4.28 1.59 -0.33
CA ASP A 91 4.68 0.70 0.75
C ASP A 91 5.24 1.49 1.92
N CYS A 92 5.23 0.89 3.10
CA CYS A 92 5.78 1.46 4.31
C CYS A 92 7.08 0.77 4.72
N GLY A 93 7.94 0.53 3.73
CA GLY A 93 9.24 -0.10 3.91
C GLY A 93 10.42 0.80 3.56
N HIS A 94 10.31 2.09 3.83
CA HIS A 94 11.35 3.07 3.54
C HIS A 94 12.28 3.26 4.75
N ALA A 95 13.36 4.04 4.56
CA ALA A 95 14.37 4.24 5.60
C ALA A 95 13.80 4.85 6.89
N CYS A 96 12.69 5.59 6.80
CA CYS A 96 12.01 6.18 7.96
C CYS A 96 11.01 5.23 8.62
N ASP A 97 10.90 3.98 8.13
CA ASP A 97 9.93 3.01 8.62
C ASP A 97 10.62 1.84 9.29
N LYS A 98 9.94 1.26 10.31
CA LYS A 98 10.36 -0.03 10.86
C LYS A 98 9.97 -1.14 9.88
N VAL A 99 10.97 -1.88 9.41
CA VAL A 99 10.78 -3.03 8.53
C VAL A 99 11.17 -4.29 9.33
N PRO A 100 10.20 -5.09 9.79
CA PRO A 100 10.48 -6.18 10.73
C PRO A 100 11.50 -7.22 10.25
N LYS A 101 11.56 -7.48 8.94
CA LYS A 101 12.50 -8.45 8.37
C LYS A 101 13.90 -7.88 8.15
N LEU A 102 14.07 -6.58 8.24
CA LEU A 102 15.35 -5.92 8.03
C LEU A 102 15.71 -5.15 9.30
N ASP A 103 16.90 -5.35 9.81
CA ASP A 103 17.38 -4.64 10.98
C ASP A 103 18.37 -3.56 10.53
N PHE A 104 17.87 -2.33 10.46
CA PHE A 104 18.70 -1.19 10.11
C PHE A 104 19.39 -0.55 11.31
N GLY A 105 19.16 -1.08 12.52
CA GLY A 105 19.71 -0.50 13.74
C GLY A 105 19.06 0.83 14.16
N TYR A 106 17.95 1.22 13.52
CA TYR A 106 17.26 2.47 13.82
C TYR A 106 15.94 2.19 14.52
N ASN A 107 15.60 3.07 15.45
CA ASN A 107 14.32 3.00 16.15
C ASN A 107 13.27 3.77 15.35
N GLN A 108 12.72 3.14 14.31
CA GLN A 108 11.73 3.75 13.44
C GLN A 108 10.34 3.18 13.70
N PRO A 109 9.27 3.97 13.45
CA PRO A 109 7.90 3.48 13.67
C PRO A 109 7.48 2.51 12.58
N TRP A 110 6.79 1.42 13.00
CA TRP A 110 6.08 0.56 12.07
C TRP A 110 4.74 1.22 11.73
N ARG A 111 4.46 1.35 10.43
CA ARG A 111 3.24 2.03 9.98
C ARG A 111 2.08 1.04 9.98
N GLY A 112 1.11 1.28 10.87
CA GLY A 112 -0.02 0.41 11.06
C GLY A 112 -1.19 0.70 10.11
N LYS A 113 -2.28 -0.05 10.30
CA LYS A 113 -3.47 -0.02 9.45
C LYS A 113 -4.04 1.39 9.28
N GLN A 114 -4.22 2.11 10.39
CA GLN A 114 -4.84 3.44 10.34
C GLN A 114 -4.00 4.42 9.53
N TYR A 115 -2.70 4.34 9.65
CA TYR A 115 -1.78 5.17 8.89
C TYR A 115 -1.88 4.87 7.40
N VAL A 116 -1.87 3.59 7.03
CA VAL A 116 -1.94 3.16 5.63
C VAL A 116 -3.30 3.51 5.03
N GLU A 117 -4.39 3.27 5.75
CA GLU A 117 -5.74 3.63 5.31
C GLU A 117 -5.86 5.14 5.07
N ARG A 118 -5.29 5.95 5.95
CA ARG A 118 -5.30 7.40 5.81
C ARG A 118 -4.57 7.83 4.53
N ASN A 119 -3.45 7.21 4.23
CA ASN A 119 -2.71 7.48 3.01
C ASN A 119 -3.48 7.01 1.77
N CYS A 120 -4.19 5.89 1.84
CA CYS A 120 -5.07 5.44 0.76
C CYS A 120 -6.17 6.47 0.47
N ARG A 121 -6.82 6.99 1.51
CA ARG A 121 -7.86 8.01 1.34
C ARG A 121 -7.28 9.30 0.79
N LYS A 122 -6.08 9.66 1.19
CA LYS A 122 -5.36 10.82 0.66
C LYS A 122 -5.11 10.67 -0.85
N LEU A 123 -4.70 9.48 -1.29
CA LEU A 123 -4.54 9.19 -2.71
C LEU A 123 -5.87 9.30 -3.46
N ILE A 124 -6.93 8.72 -2.90
CA ILE A 124 -8.26 8.75 -3.53
C ILE A 124 -8.74 10.18 -3.72
N ASN A 125 -8.57 11.02 -2.70
CA ASN A 125 -8.95 12.43 -2.79
C ASN A 125 -8.20 13.14 -3.92
N GLN A 126 -6.92 12.85 -4.08
CA GLN A 126 -6.11 13.44 -5.15
C GLN A 126 -6.54 12.94 -6.53
N LEU A 127 -6.85 11.65 -6.65
CA LEU A 127 -7.34 11.07 -7.91
C LEU A 127 -8.68 11.66 -8.32
N ILE A 128 -9.59 11.85 -7.36
CA ILE A 128 -10.88 12.48 -7.62
C ILE A 128 -10.68 13.89 -8.15
N LYS A 129 -9.79 14.65 -7.53
CA LYS A 129 -9.49 16.01 -7.96
C LYS A 129 -8.93 16.05 -9.37
N LEU A 130 -8.00 15.15 -9.69
CA LEU A 130 -7.44 15.04 -11.04
C LEU A 130 -8.52 14.73 -12.07
N LYS A 131 -9.44 13.83 -11.75
CA LYS A 131 -10.53 13.47 -12.66
C LYS A 131 -11.46 14.64 -12.93
N GLU A 132 -11.74 15.46 -11.91
CA GLU A 132 -12.55 16.66 -12.06
C GLU A 132 -11.89 17.71 -12.95
N GLU A 133 -10.57 17.72 -13.00
CA GLU A 133 -9.79 18.68 -13.80
C GLU A 133 -9.62 18.26 -15.25
N GLN A 134 -10.03 17.04 -15.59
CA GLN A 134 -9.92 16.53 -16.98
C GLN A 134 -11.09 16.97 -17.85
#